data_f380fe12b2dff0bff15c92e219c9f432
#
_entry.id   f380fe12b2dff0bff15c92e219c9f432
#
_cell.length_a   1.000
_cell.length_b   1.000
_cell.length_c   1.000
_cell.angle_alpha   90.00
_cell.angle_beta   90.00
_cell.angle_gamma   90.00
#
_symmetry.space_group_name_H-M   'P 1'
#
loop_
_entity.id
_entity.type
_entity.pdbx_description
1 polymer ?
#
loop_
_entity_poly.entity_id
_entity_poly.type
_entity_poly.pdbx_seq_one_letter_code
_entity_poly.pdbx_strand_id
1 'polypeptide(L)'
;LDTPVTLPEEIFPALQAQNASLAGFQAGETATVRDLLYGAMLPSGAECCEALAREVSGSEEAFVARMNQKAAELGMTATHFCNPTGLHDPEHVSTVRDMARLTEAALQNETFRKLFTTERYTVPATNCHPQGFTMHSTLLSQLDGTELHSGRILGGKTGYTGEAGLCLASLAEVKGREYILVTAGAGGNHSTAPY
;
A
#
# COMPACT_ATOMS: atom_id res chain seq x y z
N LEU A 1 16.04 0.09 7.84
CA LEU A 1 15.21 0.96 6.98
C LEU A 1 16.03 1.92 6.13
N ASP A 2 17.29 2.16 6.49
CA ASP A 2 18.17 3.11 5.79
C ASP A 2 19.06 2.43 4.72
N THR A 3 18.82 1.15 4.45
CA THR A 3 19.47 0.40 3.37
C THR A 3 19.08 1.01 2.02
N PRO A 4 20.05 1.37 1.16
CA PRO A 4 19.76 1.86 -0.18
C PRO A 4 19.30 0.71 -1.08
N VAL A 5 18.30 0.98 -1.90
CA VAL A 5 17.75 0.07 -2.92
C VAL A 5 17.69 0.83 -4.23
N THR A 6 18.18 0.24 -5.30
CA THR A 6 18.04 0.80 -6.65
C THR A 6 16.86 0.15 -7.35
N LEU A 7 15.95 0.96 -7.86
CA LEU A 7 14.77 0.46 -8.56
C LEU A 7 15.19 -0.12 -9.92
N PRO A 8 14.93 -1.41 -10.19
CA PRO A 8 15.32 -2.05 -11.44
C PRO A 8 14.56 -1.46 -12.64
N GLU A 9 15.25 -1.23 -13.76
CA GLU A 9 14.64 -0.65 -14.96
C GLU A 9 13.56 -1.56 -15.55
N GLU A 10 13.75 -2.88 -15.46
CA GLU A 10 12.88 -3.88 -16.06
C GLU A 10 11.47 -3.96 -15.45
N ILE A 11 11.23 -3.41 -14.26
CA ILE A 11 9.88 -3.43 -13.66
C ILE A 11 8.94 -2.39 -14.29
N PHE A 12 9.46 -1.28 -14.80
CA PHE A 12 8.64 -0.14 -15.24
C PHE A 12 7.78 -0.40 -16.50
N PRO A 13 8.28 -1.06 -17.56
CA PRO A 13 7.47 -1.31 -18.75
C PRO A 13 6.18 -2.10 -18.46
N ALA A 14 6.26 -3.12 -17.61
CA ALA A 14 5.10 -3.94 -17.24
C ALA A 14 4.09 -3.15 -16.40
N LEU A 15 4.55 -2.35 -15.45
CA LEU A 15 3.72 -1.50 -14.61
C LEU A 15 3.00 -0.42 -15.43
N GLN A 16 3.71 0.21 -16.37
CA GLN A 16 3.14 1.20 -17.29
C GLN A 16 2.07 0.59 -18.20
N ALA A 17 2.33 -0.61 -18.75
CA ALA A 17 1.37 -1.32 -19.60
C ALA A 17 0.07 -1.66 -18.87
N GLN A 18 0.14 -1.87 -17.55
CA GLN A 18 -1.00 -2.15 -16.68
C GLN A 18 -1.64 -0.88 -16.08
N ASN A 19 -1.17 0.31 -16.44
CA ASN A 19 -1.56 1.59 -15.85
C ASN A 19 -1.48 1.57 -14.31
N ALA A 20 -0.45 0.95 -13.75
CA ALA A 20 -0.24 0.89 -12.32
C ALA A 20 -0.02 2.28 -11.71
N SER A 21 -0.50 2.50 -10.50
CA SER A 21 -0.15 3.68 -9.72
C SER A 21 1.33 3.66 -9.38
N LEU A 22 2.01 4.77 -9.58
CA LEU A 22 3.43 4.94 -9.27
C LEU A 22 3.61 6.04 -8.20
N ALA A 23 4.60 5.87 -7.35
CA ALA A 23 4.96 6.86 -6.32
C ALA A 23 5.73 8.04 -6.88
N GLY A 24 6.37 7.87 -8.03
CA GLY A 24 7.14 8.89 -8.72
C GLY A 24 8.64 8.59 -8.81
N PHE A 25 9.09 7.45 -8.29
CA PHE A 25 10.47 7.01 -8.49
C PHE A 25 10.71 6.60 -9.95
N GLN A 26 11.95 6.75 -10.39
CA GLN A 26 12.36 6.48 -11.76
C GLN A 26 13.22 5.20 -11.85
N ALA A 27 13.31 4.64 -13.05
CA ALA A 27 14.22 3.54 -13.37
C ALA A 27 15.68 3.92 -13.03
N GLY A 28 16.39 3.04 -12.33
CA GLY A 28 17.76 3.29 -11.87
C GLY A 28 17.88 4.30 -10.71
N GLU A 29 16.78 4.77 -10.15
CA GLU A 29 16.79 5.61 -8.97
C GLU A 29 17.16 4.81 -7.73
N THR A 30 17.99 5.39 -6.86
CA THR A 30 18.36 4.80 -5.57
C THR A 30 17.69 5.56 -4.45
N ALA A 31 16.89 4.85 -3.66
CA ALA A 31 16.17 5.34 -2.50
C ALA A 31 16.36 4.39 -1.32
N THR A 32 16.00 4.79 -0.11
CA THR A 32 16.08 3.89 1.05
C THR A 32 14.87 2.96 1.11
N VAL A 33 15.01 1.82 1.78
CA VAL A 33 13.86 0.94 2.12
C VAL A 33 12.74 1.74 2.78
N ARG A 34 13.06 2.73 3.62
CA ARG A 34 12.09 3.64 4.24
C ARG A 34 11.30 4.42 3.21
N ASP A 35 11.99 5.04 2.24
CA ASP A 35 11.35 5.84 1.19
C ASP A 35 10.41 4.99 0.35
N LEU A 36 10.84 3.78 -0.01
CA LEU A 36 10.03 2.82 -0.78
C LEU A 36 8.82 2.31 0.00
N LEU A 37 8.94 2.08 1.32
CA LEU A 37 7.80 1.72 2.15
C LEU A 37 6.74 2.84 2.20
N TYR A 38 7.17 4.10 2.31
CA TYR A 38 6.26 5.24 2.19
C TYR A 38 5.67 5.34 0.78
N GLY A 39 6.47 5.07 -0.26
CA GLY A 39 6.01 5.04 -1.65
C GLY A 39 4.94 3.98 -1.91
N ALA A 40 5.11 2.79 -1.36
CA ALA A 40 4.10 1.73 -1.44
C ALA A 40 2.82 2.08 -0.68
N MET A 41 2.96 2.70 0.51
CA MET A 41 1.82 2.96 1.39
C MET A 41 1.02 4.21 1.00
N LEU A 42 1.66 5.36 0.76
CA LEU A 42 0.96 6.63 0.61
C LEU A 42 0.33 6.78 -0.79
N PRO A 43 1.11 6.86 -1.90
CA PRO A 43 0.56 7.00 -3.24
C PRO A 43 0.24 5.67 -3.93
N SER A 44 0.39 4.53 -3.24
CA SER A 44 0.20 3.20 -3.85
C SER A 44 1.22 2.88 -4.96
N GLY A 45 2.49 3.21 -4.76
CA GLY A 45 3.56 3.00 -5.75
C GLY A 45 3.85 1.53 -6.01
N ALA A 46 3.44 1.02 -7.16
CA ALA A 46 3.67 -0.36 -7.56
C ALA A 46 5.17 -0.65 -7.76
N GLU A 47 5.93 0.31 -8.29
CA GLU A 47 7.39 0.21 -8.45
C GLU A 47 8.08 0.03 -7.09
N CYS A 48 7.55 0.64 -6.04
CA CYS A 48 8.06 0.47 -4.68
C CYS A 48 7.80 -0.95 -4.16
N CYS A 49 6.60 -1.50 -4.43
CA CYS A 49 6.26 -2.87 -4.04
C CYS A 49 7.18 -3.88 -4.74
N GLU A 50 7.41 -3.72 -6.05
CA GLU A 50 8.28 -4.58 -6.83
C GLU A 50 9.75 -4.53 -6.36
N ALA A 51 10.27 -3.31 -6.16
CA ALA A 51 11.64 -3.14 -5.68
C ALA A 51 11.83 -3.74 -4.27
N LEU A 52 10.89 -3.52 -3.37
CA LEU A 52 10.93 -4.09 -2.02
C LEU A 52 10.78 -5.62 -2.02
N ALA A 53 9.92 -6.18 -2.87
CA ALA A 53 9.75 -7.63 -2.99
C ALA A 53 11.06 -8.31 -3.41
N ARG A 54 11.76 -7.76 -4.38
CA ARG A 54 13.06 -8.23 -4.86
C ARG A 54 14.15 -8.06 -3.81
N GLU A 55 14.20 -6.92 -3.14
CA GLU A 55 15.18 -6.67 -2.06
C GLU A 55 15.03 -7.68 -0.91
N VAL A 56 13.79 -7.99 -0.51
CA VAL A 56 13.49 -8.86 0.63
C VAL A 56 13.64 -10.35 0.31
N SER A 57 13.36 -10.76 -0.93
CA SER A 57 13.21 -12.17 -1.28
C SER A 57 13.99 -12.60 -2.52
N GLY A 58 14.68 -11.67 -3.19
CA GLY A 58 15.45 -11.93 -4.41
C GLY A 58 14.61 -11.96 -5.69
N SER A 59 13.31 -12.25 -5.60
CA SER A 59 12.38 -12.19 -6.74
C SER A 59 10.95 -11.91 -6.29
N GLU A 60 10.10 -11.51 -7.22
CA GLU A 60 8.66 -11.34 -7.02
C GLU A 60 8.01 -12.65 -6.57
N GLU A 61 8.27 -13.75 -7.26
CA GLU A 61 7.68 -15.07 -6.97
C GLU A 61 8.03 -15.54 -5.56
N ALA A 62 9.31 -15.36 -5.15
CA ALA A 62 9.73 -15.73 -3.81
C ALA A 62 9.05 -14.86 -2.74
N PHE A 63 8.82 -13.59 -3.03
CA PHE A 63 8.08 -12.69 -2.13
C PHE A 63 6.60 -13.07 -2.05
N VAL A 64 5.94 -13.34 -3.18
CA VAL A 64 4.54 -13.81 -3.23
C VAL A 64 4.36 -15.11 -2.45
N ALA A 65 5.31 -16.04 -2.56
CA ALA A 65 5.28 -17.26 -1.74
C ALA A 65 5.30 -16.93 -0.24
N ARG A 66 6.09 -15.94 0.19
CA ARG A 66 6.10 -15.46 1.60
C ARG A 66 4.81 -14.76 1.99
N MET A 67 4.20 -13.98 1.07
CA MET A 67 2.89 -13.36 1.32
C MET A 67 1.83 -14.43 1.58
N ASN A 68 1.77 -15.48 0.75
CA ASN A 68 0.83 -16.57 0.93
C ASN A 68 1.13 -17.43 2.19
N GLN A 69 2.39 -17.64 2.53
CA GLN A 69 2.76 -18.25 3.81
C GLN A 69 2.25 -17.40 4.99
N LYS A 70 2.45 -16.09 4.94
CA LYS A 70 1.97 -15.17 5.99
C LYS A 70 0.43 -15.17 6.09
N ALA A 71 -0.27 -15.21 4.95
CA ALA A 71 -1.73 -15.34 4.93
C ALA A 71 -2.19 -16.62 5.63
N ALA A 72 -1.53 -17.76 5.37
CA ALA A 72 -1.83 -19.02 6.05
C ALA A 72 -1.56 -18.96 7.55
N GLU A 73 -0.42 -18.37 7.98
CA GLU A 73 -0.09 -18.16 9.40
C GLU A 73 -1.12 -17.31 10.15
N LEU A 74 -1.74 -16.34 9.46
CA LEU A 74 -2.80 -15.49 10.00
C LEU A 74 -4.20 -16.10 9.89
N GLY A 75 -4.33 -17.32 9.36
CA GLY A 75 -5.62 -17.99 9.16
C GLY A 75 -6.50 -17.32 8.10
N MET A 76 -5.91 -16.68 7.09
CA MET A 76 -6.58 -16.06 5.96
C MET A 76 -6.91 -17.13 4.89
N THR A 77 -7.89 -18.00 5.21
CA THR A 77 -8.18 -19.21 4.43
C THR A 77 -8.87 -18.98 3.09
N ALA A 78 -9.35 -17.75 2.84
CA ALA A 78 -10.00 -17.35 1.59
C ALA A 78 -9.16 -16.32 0.82
N THR A 79 -7.82 -16.34 1.03
CA THR A 79 -6.89 -15.39 0.43
C THR A 79 -5.81 -16.12 -0.36
N HIS A 80 -5.57 -15.64 -1.57
CA HIS A 80 -4.44 -16.02 -2.40
C HIS A 80 -3.86 -14.77 -3.08
N PHE A 81 -2.58 -14.55 -2.92
CA PHE A 81 -1.84 -13.44 -3.53
C PHE A 81 -1.06 -13.94 -4.74
N CYS A 82 -1.12 -13.20 -5.86
CA CYS A 82 -0.40 -13.50 -7.10
C CYS A 82 0.74 -12.51 -7.38
N ASN A 83 0.69 -11.32 -6.78
CA ASN A 83 1.69 -10.26 -6.95
C ASN A 83 1.75 -9.35 -5.70
N PRO A 84 2.82 -8.55 -5.54
CA PRO A 84 2.96 -7.66 -4.38
C PRO A 84 2.23 -6.31 -4.55
N THR A 85 1.72 -6.01 -5.74
CA THR A 85 1.18 -4.69 -6.11
C THR A 85 -0.32 -4.57 -5.91
N GLY A 86 -1.06 -5.70 -5.91
CA GLY A 86 -2.51 -5.73 -5.93
C GLY A 86 -3.13 -5.45 -7.31
N LEU A 87 -2.33 -5.45 -8.36
CA LEU A 87 -2.84 -5.42 -9.74
C LEU A 87 -3.65 -6.68 -10.02
N HIS A 88 -4.63 -6.55 -10.93
CA HIS A 88 -5.57 -7.63 -11.17
C HIS A 88 -4.91 -8.90 -11.69
N ASP A 89 -5.28 -10.00 -11.06
CA ASP A 89 -5.08 -11.38 -11.52
C ASP A 89 -6.31 -12.18 -11.10
N PRO A 90 -6.87 -13.05 -11.95
CA PRO A 90 -8.08 -13.82 -11.62
C PRO A 90 -7.97 -14.69 -10.36
N GLU A 91 -6.75 -15.11 -10.01
CA GLU A 91 -6.47 -15.90 -8.80
C GLU A 91 -6.05 -15.03 -7.59
N HIS A 92 -5.86 -13.71 -7.78
CA HIS A 92 -5.54 -12.77 -6.70
C HIS A 92 -6.82 -12.42 -5.94
N VAL A 93 -7.15 -13.20 -4.94
CA VAL A 93 -8.43 -13.12 -4.22
C VAL A 93 -8.25 -12.95 -2.72
N SER A 94 -9.20 -12.28 -2.09
CA SER A 94 -9.27 -12.17 -0.63
C SER A 94 -10.71 -11.89 -0.17
N THR A 95 -10.90 -11.74 1.13
CA THR A 95 -12.16 -11.29 1.74
C THR A 95 -11.89 -10.11 2.67
N VAL A 96 -12.91 -9.28 2.90
CA VAL A 96 -12.83 -8.18 3.88
C VAL A 96 -12.46 -8.69 5.28
N ARG A 97 -12.87 -9.91 5.64
CA ARG A 97 -12.53 -10.55 6.92
C ARG A 97 -11.04 -10.87 7.00
N ASP A 98 -10.47 -11.45 5.95
CA ASP A 98 -9.05 -11.80 5.92
C ASP A 98 -8.19 -10.54 5.87
N MET A 99 -8.61 -9.52 5.11
CA MET A 99 -7.91 -8.24 5.09
C MET A 99 -8.00 -7.50 6.44
N ALA A 100 -9.09 -7.65 7.19
CA ALA A 100 -9.16 -7.13 8.55
C ALA A 100 -8.17 -7.84 9.50
N ARG A 101 -8.03 -9.17 9.40
CA ARG A 101 -7.01 -9.94 10.15
C ARG A 101 -5.59 -9.51 9.80
N LEU A 102 -5.32 -9.32 8.51
CA LEU A 102 -4.01 -8.84 8.05
C LEU A 102 -3.72 -7.44 8.62
N THR A 103 -4.68 -6.54 8.53
CA THR A 103 -4.55 -5.17 9.02
C THR A 103 -4.34 -5.16 10.55
N GLU A 104 -5.10 -5.94 11.30
CA GLU A 104 -4.93 -6.09 12.75
C GLU A 104 -3.53 -6.57 13.11
N ALA A 105 -3.05 -7.62 12.46
CA ALA A 105 -1.71 -8.16 12.69
C ALA A 105 -0.61 -7.15 12.31
N ALA A 106 -0.75 -6.46 11.17
CA ALA A 106 0.21 -5.48 10.70
C ALA A 106 0.29 -4.26 11.63
N LEU A 107 -0.82 -3.80 12.19
CA LEU A 107 -0.87 -2.66 13.13
C LEU A 107 -0.17 -2.94 14.47
N GLN A 108 0.18 -4.18 14.80
CA GLN A 108 1.04 -4.51 15.94
C GLN A 108 2.51 -4.11 15.69
N ASN A 109 2.90 -3.91 14.44
CA ASN A 109 4.21 -3.43 14.08
C ASN A 109 4.23 -1.89 14.06
N GLU A 110 5.05 -1.28 14.92
CA GLU A 110 5.13 0.18 15.07
C GLU A 110 5.52 0.89 13.76
N THR A 111 6.40 0.30 12.97
CA THR A 111 6.80 0.86 11.66
C THR A 111 5.62 0.86 10.70
N PHE A 112 4.90 -0.27 10.58
CA PHE A 112 3.71 -0.33 9.74
C PHE A 112 2.65 0.67 10.21
N ARG A 113 2.39 0.70 11.51
CA ARG A 113 1.42 1.64 12.10
C ARG A 113 1.76 3.09 11.75
N LYS A 114 3.03 3.47 11.87
CA LYS A 114 3.50 4.81 11.48
C LYS A 114 3.25 5.09 9.99
N LEU A 115 3.60 4.17 9.10
CA LEU A 115 3.36 4.30 7.66
C LEU A 115 1.86 4.46 7.36
N PHE A 116 1.03 3.62 7.98
CA PHE A 116 -0.42 3.55 7.74
C PHE A 116 -1.18 4.81 8.20
N THR A 117 -0.63 5.52 9.20
CA THR A 117 -1.22 6.74 9.77
C THR A 117 -0.53 8.03 9.32
N THR A 118 0.41 7.95 8.38
CA THR A 118 1.11 9.12 7.85
C THR A 118 0.33 9.73 6.70
N GLU A 119 0.10 11.04 6.76
CA GLU A 119 -0.57 11.81 5.70
C GLU A 119 0.36 12.12 4.53
N ARG A 120 1.60 12.53 4.83
CA ARG A 120 2.59 12.93 3.83
C ARG A 120 4.00 12.55 4.25
N TYR A 121 4.85 12.29 3.27
CA TYR A 121 6.27 12.00 3.48
C TYR A 121 7.10 12.66 2.37
N THR A 122 8.19 13.31 2.75
CA THR A 122 9.13 13.91 1.79
C THR A 122 10.35 13.02 1.65
N VAL A 123 10.55 12.50 0.45
CA VAL A 123 11.76 11.79 0.03
C VAL A 123 12.90 12.79 -0.05
N PRO A 124 14.06 12.52 0.55
CA PRO A 124 15.24 13.36 0.40
C PRO A 124 15.75 13.39 -1.05
N ALA A 125 16.76 14.21 -1.30
CA ALA A 125 17.44 14.22 -2.60
C ALA A 125 17.97 12.84 -2.98
N THR A 126 17.71 12.42 -4.22
CA THR A 126 18.18 11.18 -4.84
C THR A 126 19.00 11.49 -6.08
N ASN A 127 19.52 10.45 -6.74
CA ASN A 127 20.21 10.62 -8.04
C ASN A 127 19.28 11.10 -9.17
N CYS A 128 17.96 10.84 -9.08
CA CYS A 128 16.97 11.25 -10.08
C CYS A 128 16.17 12.49 -9.66
N HIS A 129 16.03 12.72 -8.36
CA HIS A 129 15.31 13.86 -7.78
C HIS A 129 16.25 14.70 -6.90
N PRO A 130 17.04 15.62 -7.46
CA PRO A 130 18.05 16.38 -6.69
C PRO A 130 17.48 17.28 -5.57
N GLN A 131 16.17 17.59 -5.62
CA GLN A 131 15.47 18.38 -4.59
C GLN A 131 14.55 17.50 -3.71
N GLY A 132 14.55 16.19 -3.94
CA GLY A 132 13.54 15.31 -3.35
C GLY A 132 12.14 15.58 -3.88
N PHE A 133 11.14 14.89 -3.33
CA PHE A 133 9.72 15.10 -3.65
C PHE A 133 8.83 14.64 -2.50
N THR A 134 7.57 15.08 -2.49
CA THR A 134 6.64 14.75 -1.41
C THR A 134 5.53 13.84 -1.92
N MET A 135 5.28 12.78 -1.17
CA MET A 135 4.19 11.82 -1.39
C MET A 135 3.08 12.05 -0.37
N HIS A 136 1.85 11.80 -0.79
CA HIS A 136 0.65 11.98 0.02
C HIS A 136 -0.17 10.69 0.11
N SER A 137 -0.81 10.48 1.26
CA SER A 137 -1.77 9.38 1.44
C SER A 137 -2.98 9.59 0.55
N THR A 138 -3.32 8.58 -0.25
CA THR A 138 -4.51 8.59 -1.10
C THR A 138 -5.83 8.63 -0.32
N LEU A 139 -5.83 8.29 0.96
CA LEU A 139 -6.98 8.47 1.84
C LEU A 139 -6.97 9.84 2.51
N LEU A 140 -5.96 10.12 3.33
CA LEU A 140 -5.96 11.28 4.22
C LEU A 140 -5.94 12.61 3.48
N SER A 141 -5.29 12.67 2.31
CA SER A 141 -5.25 13.89 1.49
C SER A 141 -6.56 14.23 0.78
N GLN A 142 -7.51 13.29 0.72
CA GLN A 142 -8.82 13.48 0.08
C GLN A 142 -9.95 13.73 1.08
N LEU A 143 -9.68 13.57 2.36
CA LEU A 143 -10.66 13.85 3.41
C LEU A 143 -10.73 15.36 3.67
N ASP A 144 -11.95 15.89 3.79
CA ASP A 144 -12.20 17.25 4.30
C ASP A 144 -12.10 17.26 5.83
N GLY A 145 -10.88 16.96 6.31
CA GLY A 145 -10.58 16.72 7.72
C GLY A 145 -10.76 15.26 8.14
N THR A 146 -10.07 14.88 9.20
CA THR A 146 -10.09 13.52 9.76
C THR A 146 -11.07 13.34 10.90
N GLU A 147 -11.69 14.42 11.38
CA GLU A 147 -12.58 14.41 12.53
C GLU A 147 -13.94 13.81 12.16
N LEU A 148 -14.44 12.92 13.01
CA LEU A 148 -15.77 12.34 12.98
C LEU A 148 -16.60 12.87 14.15
N HIS A 149 -17.92 12.70 14.11
CA HIS A 149 -18.83 13.17 15.17
C HIS A 149 -18.42 12.73 16.60
N SER A 150 -17.77 11.58 16.74
CA SER A 150 -17.34 11.05 18.04
C SER A 150 -15.94 10.46 18.03
N GLY A 151 -15.11 10.83 17.04
CA GLY A 151 -13.77 10.26 16.87
C GLY A 151 -13.03 10.86 15.69
N ARG A 152 -12.04 10.14 15.19
CA ARG A 152 -11.23 10.57 14.05
C ARG A 152 -10.74 9.38 13.24
N ILE A 153 -10.49 9.60 11.95
CA ILE A 153 -9.76 8.66 11.09
C ILE A 153 -8.27 8.86 11.36
N LEU A 154 -7.58 7.78 11.71
CA LEU A 154 -6.15 7.80 11.99
C LEU A 154 -5.31 7.54 10.74
N GLY A 155 -5.81 6.73 9.82
CA GLY A 155 -5.12 6.38 8.60
C GLY A 155 -5.81 5.29 7.82
N GLY A 156 -5.20 4.90 6.71
CA GLY A 156 -5.73 3.83 5.87
C GLY A 156 -5.00 3.66 4.56
N LYS A 157 -5.45 2.65 3.81
CA LYS A 157 -4.98 2.32 2.48
C LYS A 157 -6.16 2.09 1.55
N THR A 158 -6.19 2.83 0.47
CA THR A 158 -7.18 2.68 -0.62
C THR A 158 -6.70 1.67 -1.66
N GLY A 159 -7.61 1.10 -2.42
CA GLY A 159 -7.32 0.27 -3.58
C GLY A 159 -8.44 0.36 -4.60
N TYR A 160 -8.08 0.22 -5.88
CA TYR A 160 -9.04 0.15 -6.97
C TYR A 160 -8.49 -0.67 -8.13
N THR A 161 -9.27 -1.60 -8.60
CA THR A 161 -9.21 -2.16 -9.97
C THR A 161 -10.62 -2.23 -10.52
N GLY A 162 -10.76 -2.39 -11.84
CA GLY A 162 -12.09 -2.52 -12.45
C GLY A 162 -12.89 -3.69 -11.87
N GLU A 163 -12.21 -4.76 -11.50
CA GLU A 163 -12.77 -6.01 -10.99
C GLU A 163 -13.05 -5.94 -9.48
N ALA A 164 -12.15 -5.36 -8.72
CA ALA A 164 -12.28 -5.27 -7.27
C ALA A 164 -13.23 -4.14 -6.81
N GLY A 165 -13.49 -3.16 -7.68
CA GLY A 165 -14.18 -1.95 -7.28
C GLY A 165 -13.36 -1.12 -6.28
N LEU A 166 -14.02 -0.22 -5.57
CA LEU A 166 -13.38 0.59 -4.54
C LEU A 166 -13.17 -0.23 -3.28
N CYS A 167 -11.92 -0.24 -2.80
CA CYS A 167 -11.48 -0.97 -1.62
C CYS A 167 -10.82 -0.01 -0.63
N LEU A 168 -11.07 -0.24 0.66
CA LEU A 168 -10.49 0.54 1.74
C LEU A 168 -10.21 -0.35 2.95
N ALA A 169 -9.01 -0.21 3.52
CA ALA A 169 -8.72 -0.61 4.89
C ALA A 169 -8.37 0.65 5.68
N SER A 170 -9.07 0.92 6.77
CA SER A 170 -8.87 2.13 7.58
C SER A 170 -8.82 1.83 9.06
N LEU A 171 -8.15 2.72 9.79
CA LEU A 171 -8.07 2.76 11.24
C LEU A 171 -8.71 4.06 11.73
N ALA A 172 -9.62 3.95 12.65
CA ALA A 172 -10.27 5.10 13.30
C ALA A 172 -10.25 4.95 14.81
N GLU A 173 -10.23 6.08 15.52
CA GLU A 173 -10.46 6.15 16.95
C GLU A 173 -11.87 6.72 17.22
N VAL A 174 -12.67 6.01 18.00
CA VAL A 174 -14.00 6.45 18.43
C VAL A 174 -14.12 6.27 19.94
N LYS A 175 -14.35 7.37 20.67
CA LYS A 175 -14.45 7.37 22.13
C LYS A 175 -13.28 6.69 22.84
N GLY A 176 -12.05 6.93 22.34
CA GLY A 176 -10.81 6.38 22.90
C GLY A 176 -10.56 4.90 22.60
N ARG A 177 -11.31 4.31 21.67
CA ARG A 177 -11.10 2.93 21.17
C ARG A 177 -10.81 2.94 19.70
N GLU A 178 -9.88 2.09 19.28
CA GLU A 178 -9.52 1.91 17.88
C GLU A 178 -10.40 0.87 17.20
N TYR A 179 -10.75 1.13 15.96
CA TYR A 179 -11.56 0.28 15.10
C TYR A 179 -10.91 0.17 13.73
N ILE A 180 -10.89 -1.04 13.19
CA ILE A 180 -10.49 -1.33 11.82
C ILE A 180 -11.77 -1.49 11.00
N LEU A 181 -11.88 -0.77 9.89
CA LEU A 181 -12.93 -0.95 8.88
C LEU A 181 -12.28 -1.41 7.59
N VAL A 182 -12.80 -2.48 7.00
CA VAL A 182 -12.41 -2.94 5.66
C VAL A 182 -13.65 -3.03 4.79
N THR A 183 -13.60 -2.38 3.65
CA THR A 183 -14.63 -2.46 2.60
C THR A 183 -14.01 -2.87 1.27
N ALA A 184 -14.77 -3.54 0.43
CA ALA A 184 -14.37 -3.93 -0.92
C ALA A 184 -15.59 -3.99 -1.83
N GLY A 185 -15.39 -3.92 -3.14
CA GLY A 185 -16.45 -4.08 -4.14
C GLY A 185 -17.43 -2.91 -4.18
N ALA A 186 -17.11 -1.76 -3.65
CA ALA A 186 -18.00 -0.61 -3.75
C ALA A 186 -17.98 -0.04 -5.16
N GLY A 187 -19.18 0.36 -5.64
CA GLY A 187 -19.33 0.95 -6.98
C GLY A 187 -18.73 2.34 -7.05
N GLY A 188 -18.16 2.69 -8.22
CA GLY A 188 -17.53 3.97 -8.48
C GLY A 188 -16.17 3.81 -9.15
N ASN A 189 -15.47 4.92 -9.27
CA ASN A 189 -14.09 4.96 -9.77
C ASN A 189 -13.31 6.06 -9.01
N HIS A 190 -12.02 6.20 -9.26
CA HIS A 190 -11.18 7.22 -8.61
C HIS A 190 -11.73 8.66 -8.70
N SER A 191 -12.52 8.96 -9.70
CA SER A 191 -13.07 10.32 -9.89
C SER A 191 -14.40 10.54 -9.16
N THR A 192 -15.11 9.47 -8.79
CA THR A 192 -16.48 9.53 -8.25
C THR A 192 -16.56 9.07 -6.80
N ALA A 193 -15.49 8.52 -6.27
CA ALA A 193 -15.47 8.02 -4.91
C ALA A 193 -15.01 9.10 -3.92
N PRO A 194 -15.87 9.51 -2.99
CA PRO A 194 -15.37 9.83 -1.68
C PRO A 194 -15.05 8.49 -0.98
N TYR A 195 -13.80 8.29 -0.66
CA TYR A 195 -13.44 7.23 0.27
C TYR A 195 -13.96 7.56 1.67
#